data_2e8a72ff89079cbf443d3f3e563ea826
#
_entry.id   2e8a72ff89079cbf443d3f3e563ea826
#
_cell.length_a   1.000
_cell.length_b   1.000
_cell.length_c   1.000
_cell.angle_alpha   90.00
_cell.angle_beta   90.00
_cell.angle_gamma   90.00
#
_symmetry.space_group_name_H-M   'P 1'
#
loop_
_entity.id
_entity.type
_entity.pdbx_description
1 polymer ?
#
loop_
_entity_poly.entity_id
_entity_poly.type
_entity_poly.pdbx_seq_one_letter_code
_entity_poly.pdbx_strand_id
1 'polypeptide(L)'
;MAFTPDHVQADIDLFTGRTGQYVFISSASAYQKPPSRLPITESTPLRNPYWQYSRDKIACEDLLVAQYRAAGFPATIVRPSHTYDATKTVLSGGWTSLARMLAGKPLSRYSATSRSSHAILSRE
;
A
#
# COMPACT_ATOMS: atom_id res chain seq x y z
N MET A 1 -8.09 13.34 3.21
CA MET A 1 -7.55 11.98 2.92
C MET A 1 -7.46 11.22 4.23
N ALA A 2 -8.11 10.06 4.35
CA ALA A 2 -8.15 9.28 5.59
C ALA A 2 -6.97 8.28 5.67
N PHE A 3 -6.27 8.27 6.80
CA PHE A 3 -5.12 7.40 7.05
C PHE A 3 -5.33 6.46 8.23
N THR A 4 -6.21 6.82 9.17
CA THR A 4 -6.49 6.08 10.39
C THR A 4 -7.98 5.78 10.51
N PRO A 5 -8.38 4.78 11.33
CA PRO A 5 -9.80 4.48 11.56
C PRO A 5 -10.62 5.70 12.03
N ASP A 6 -10.06 6.56 12.86
CA ASP A 6 -10.75 7.76 13.35
C ASP A 6 -11.10 8.73 12.21
N HIS A 7 -10.22 8.87 11.23
CA HIS A 7 -10.51 9.68 10.04
C HIS A 7 -11.65 9.07 9.21
N VAL A 8 -11.65 7.73 9.07
CA VAL A 8 -12.72 7.02 8.34
C VAL A 8 -14.04 7.10 9.09
N GLN A 9 -14.03 7.01 10.43
CA GLN A 9 -15.25 7.17 11.22
C GLN A 9 -15.84 8.56 11.05
N ALA A 10 -15.02 9.61 11.11
CA ALA A 10 -15.48 10.98 10.86
C ALA A 10 -16.04 11.15 9.44
N ASP A 11 -15.42 10.53 8.43
CA ASP A 11 -15.95 10.53 7.06
C ASP A 11 -17.30 9.79 6.97
N ILE A 12 -17.45 8.65 7.64
CA ILE A 12 -18.73 7.91 7.70
C ILE A 12 -19.83 8.76 8.32
N ASP A 13 -19.54 9.39 9.46
CA ASP A 13 -20.50 10.25 10.17
C ASP A 13 -20.93 11.45 9.31
N LEU A 14 -19.98 12.01 8.56
CA LEU A 14 -20.24 13.15 7.68
C LEU A 14 -21.04 12.77 6.43
N PHE A 15 -20.72 11.64 5.79
CA PHE A 15 -21.21 11.29 4.45
C PHE A 15 -22.39 10.33 4.45
N THR A 16 -22.73 9.69 5.57
CA THR A 16 -23.89 8.79 5.65
C THR A 16 -25.17 9.50 5.21
N GLY A 17 -25.85 8.91 4.23
CA GLY A 17 -27.06 9.47 3.62
C GLY A 17 -26.85 10.71 2.75
N ARG A 18 -25.62 11.14 2.53
CA ARG A 18 -25.27 12.35 1.75
C ARG A 18 -24.47 12.08 0.48
N THR A 19 -23.96 10.86 0.32
CA THR A 19 -23.19 10.48 -0.87
C THR A 19 -23.70 9.19 -1.48
N GLY A 20 -23.63 9.10 -2.82
CA GLY A 20 -23.92 7.87 -3.55
C GLY A 20 -22.71 6.96 -3.68
N GLN A 21 -21.50 7.47 -3.42
CA GLN A 21 -20.27 6.68 -3.44
C GLN A 21 -19.21 7.35 -2.56
N TYR A 22 -18.51 6.53 -1.78
CA TYR A 22 -17.33 6.92 -1.01
C TYR A 22 -16.14 6.07 -1.47
N VAL A 23 -15.13 6.71 -2.04
CA VAL A 23 -13.91 6.01 -2.52
C VAL A 23 -12.80 6.14 -1.51
N PHE A 24 -12.42 5.03 -0.89
CA PHE A 24 -11.30 4.95 0.05
C PHE A 24 -10.03 4.50 -0.63
N ILE A 25 -8.99 5.32 -0.57
CA ILE A 25 -7.66 4.94 -1.06
C ILE A 25 -6.91 4.23 0.05
N SER A 26 -6.88 2.91 -0.05
CA SER A 26 -6.08 2.02 0.79
C SER A 26 -4.66 1.84 0.24
N SER A 27 -4.08 0.66 0.35
CA SER A 27 -2.75 0.36 -0.17
C SER A 27 -2.58 -1.14 -0.43
N ALA A 28 -1.89 -1.51 -1.49
CA ALA A 28 -1.48 -2.89 -1.72
C ALA A 28 -0.52 -3.43 -0.63
N SER A 29 0.05 -2.56 0.21
CA SER A 29 0.83 -2.97 1.38
C SER A 29 -0.01 -3.65 2.46
N ALA A 30 -1.34 -3.53 2.42
CA ALA A 30 -2.28 -4.20 3.32
C ALA A 30 -2.31 -5.73 3.10
N TYR A 31 -2.03 -6.19 1.90
CA TYR A 31 -2.00 -7.63 1.61
C TYR A 31 -0.96 -8.38 2.44
N GLN A 32 -1.24 -9.65 2.66
CA GLN A 32 -0.42 -10.54 3.50
C GLN A 32 1.07 -10.49 3.17
N LYS A 33 1.87 -10.32 4.22
CA LYS A 33 3.33 -10.36 4.17
C LYS A 33 3.88 -11.39 5.18
N PRO A 34 4.75 -12.32 4.74
CA PRO A 34 5.08 -12.63 3.34
C PRO A 34 3.85 -13.17 2.58
N PRO A 35 3.78 -13.02 1.25
CA PRO A 35 2.68 -13.57 0.47
C PRO A 35 2.74 -15.08 0.51
N SER A 36 1.59 -15.74 0.75
CA SER A 36 1.48 -17.20 0.75
C SER A 36 1.35 -17.77 -0.67
N ARG A 37 0.91 -16.96 -1.63
CA ARG A 37 0.70 -17.33 -3.03
C ARG A 37 0.91 -16.12 -3.94
N LEU A 38 1.36 -16.37 -5.15
CA LEU A 38 1.42 -15.42 -6.26
C LEU A 38 0.57 -15.93 -7.44
N PRO A 39 -0.03 -15.05 -8.24
CA PRO A 39 -0.09 -13.60 -8.07
C PRO A 39 -0.94 -13.17 -6.87
N ILE A 40 -0.70 -11.95 -6.35
CA ILE A 40 -1.57 -11.29 -5.36
C ILE A 40 -2.84 -10.85 -6.08
N THR A 41 -3.99 -11.23 -5.53
CA THR A 41 -5.33 -10.90 -6.04
C THR A 41 -6.15 -10.22 -4.95
N GLU A 42 -7.35 -9.75 -5.29
CA GLU A 42 -8.27 -9.14 -4.31
C GLU A 42 -8.66 -10.09 -3.18
N SER A 43 -8.67 -11.41 -3.43
CA SER A 43 -8.96 -12.45 -2.43
C SER A 43 -7.76 -12.77 -1.53
N THR A 44 -6.58 -12.20 -1.78
CA THR A 44 -5.42 -12.39 -0.90
C THR A 44 -5.72 -11.78 0.47
N PRO A 45 -5.50 -12.53 1.58
CA PRO A 45 -5.78 -12.02 2.92
C PRO A 45 -5.06 -10.70 3.23
N LEU A 46 -5.69 -9.85 4.02
CA LEU A 46 -5.09 -8.62 4.52
C LEU A 46 -4.36 -8.91 5.82
N ARG A 47 -3.04 -8.85 5.78
CA ARG A 47 -2.19 -9.11 6.95
C ARG A 47 -0.79 -8.56 6.74
N ASN A 48 -0.47 -7.44 7.37
CA ASN A 48 0.88 -6.91 7.38
C ASN A 48 1.28 -6.49 8.80
N PRO A 49 1.93 -7.36 9.58
CA PRO A 49 2.33 -7.05 10.95
C PRO A 49 3.54 -6.11 11.05
N TYR A 50 4.25 -5.88 9.95
CA TYR A 50 5.56 -5.20 9.97
C TYR A 50 5.47 -3.68 9.89
N TRP A 51 4.36 -3.13 9.37
CA TRP A 51 4.24 -1.70 9.10
C TRP A 51 2.94 -1.13 9.65
N GLN A 52 3.05 -0.12 10.54
CA GLN A 52 1.89 0.50 11.18
C GLN A 52 0.89 1.06 10.18
N TYR A 53 1.39 1.79 9.18
CA TYR A 53 0.56 2.31 8.10
C TYR A 53 -0.34 1.24 7.45
N SER A 54 0.20 0.04 7.21
CA SER A 54 -0.58 -1.05 6.62
C SER A 54 -1.62 -1.60 7.59
N ARG A 55 -1.32 -1.66 8.89
CA ARG A 55 -2.29 -2.05 9.92
C ARG A 55 -3.43 -1.04 10.01
N ASP A 56 -3.10 0.26 9.98
CA ASP A 56 -4.11 1.32 10.00
C ASP A 56 -5.01 1.26 8.77
N LYS A 57 -4.44 1.01 7.58
CA LYS A 57 -5.22 0.82 6.35
C LYS A 57 -6.13 -0.41 6.43
N ILE A 58 -5.67 -1.52 6.98
CA ILE A 58 -6.49 -2.72 7.20
C ILE A 58 -7.66 -2.38 8.15
N ALA A 59 -7.39 -1.74 9.27
CA ALA A 59 -8.43 -1.34 10.22
C ALA A 59 -9.45 -0.37 9.62
N CYS A 60 -9.01 0.54 8.75
CA CYS A 60 -9.92 1.39 7.98
C CYS A 60 -10.84 0.59 7.05
N GLU A 61 -10.30 -0.40 6.35
CA GLU A 61 -11.08 -1.26 5.46
C GLU A 61 -12.08 -2.11 6.23
N ASP A 62 -11.68 -2.70 7.37
CA ASP A 62 -12.56 -3.46 8.24
C ASP A 62 -13.75 -2.61 8.73
N LEU A 63 -13.48 -1.36 9.12
CA LEU A 63 -14.52 -0.40 9.52
C LEU A 63 -15.49 -0.11 8.36
N LEU A 64 -15.00 0.16 7.16
CA LEU A 64 -15.83 0.42 5.99
C LEU A 64 -16.67 -0.78 5.59
N VAL A 65 -16.10 -2.00 5.63
CA VAL A 65 -16.84 -3.23 5.37
C VAL A 65 -17.92 -3.47 6.43
N ALA A 66 -17.62 -3.19 7.70
CA ALA A 66 -18.61 -3.29 8.78
C ALA A 66 -19.77 -2.30 8.55
N GLN A 67 -19.50 -1.06 8.19
CA GLN A 67 -20.50 -0.04 7.90
C GLN A 67 -21.32 -0.35 6.64
N TYR A 68 -20.69 -0.89 5.60
CA TYR A 68 -21.42 -1.37 4.43
C TYR A 68 -22.43 -2.46 4.79
N ARG A 69 -22.00 -3.44 5.60
CA ARG A 69 -22.89 -4.55 6.03
C ARG A 69 -23.99 -4.11 6.98
N ALA A 70 -23.71 -3.18 7.88
CA ALA A 70 -24.66 -2.73 8.89
C ALA A 70 -25.67 -1.71 8.35
N ALA A 71 -25.24 -0.77 7.51
CA ALA A 71 -26.01 0.40 7.12
C ALA A 71 -25.99 0.69 5.60
N GLY A 72 -25.38 -0.16 4.80
CA GLY A 72 -25.29 0.03 3.35
C GLY A 72 -24.43 1.23 2.94
N PHE A 73 -23.43 1.63 3.78
CA PHE A 73 -22.53 2.75 3.44
C PHE A 73 -21.82 2.48 2.12
N PRO A 74 -21.93 3.36 1.10
CA PRO A 74 -21.55 3.05 -0.28
C PRO A 74 -20.03 3.16 -0.51
N ALA A 75 -19.25 2.34 0.18
CA ALA A 75 -17.78 2.36 0.11
C ALA A 75 -17.23 1.55 -1.06
N THR A 76 -16.29 2.14 -1.77
CA THR A 76 -15.41 1.48 -2.74
C THR A 76 -13.98 1.56 -2.23
N ILE A 77 -13.31 0.41 -2.07
CA ILE A 77 -11.94 0.35 -1.55
C ILE A 77 -10.97 0.12 -2.72
N VAL A 78 -10.01 1.02 -2.88
CA VAL A 78 -8.96 0.93 -3.90
C VAL A 78 -7.62 0.70 -3.23
N ARG A 79 -6.89 -0.34 -3.64
CA ARG A 79 -5.57 -0.70 -3.10
C ARG A 79 -4.48 -0.46 -4.14
N PRO A 80 -4.04 0.79 -4.34
CA PRO A 80 -2.98 1.07 -5.30
C PRO A 80 -1.67 0.44 -4.83
N SER A 81 -0.89 -0.05 -5.81
CA SER A 81 0.50 -0.44 -5.61
C SER A 81 1.42 0.79 -5.75
N HIS A 82 2.61 0.63 -6.31
CA HIS A 82 3.49 1.77 -6.54
C HIS A 82 2.87 2.72 -7.56
N THR A 83 2.64 3.95 -7.14
CA THR A 83 2.18 5.02 -8.02
C THR A 83 3.39 5.74 -8.62
N TYR A 84 3.30 6.11 -9.88
CA TYR A 84 4.35 6.81 -10.62
C TYR A 84 3.75 7.80 -11.62
N ASP A 85 4.53 8.79 -11.97
CA ASP A 85 4.21 9.78 -13.00
C ASP A 85 5.50 10.32 -13.64
N ALA A 86 5.39 11.35 -14.48
CA ALA A 86 6.54 11.97 -15.14
C ALA A 86 7.59 12.56 -14.18
N THR A 87 7.23 12.80 -12.92
CA THR A 87 8.11 13.36 -11.90
C THR A 87 8.64 12.32 -10.90
N LYS A 88 7.99 11.14 -10.84
CA LYS A 88 8.27 10.10 -9.84
C LYS A 88 8.35 8.72 -10.49
N THR A 89 9.53 8.13 -10.47
CA THR A 89 9.74 6.75 -10.93
C THR A 89 9.38 5.71 -9.86
N VAL A 90 9.02 4.49 -10.29
CA VAL A 90 8.79 3.33 -9.41
C VAL A 90 10.08 2.72 -8.84
N LEU A 91 11.24 3.15 -9.33
CA LEU A 91 12.53 2.60 -8.91
C LEU A 91 12.89 3.06 -7.50
N SER A 92 13.33 2.14 -6.66
CA SER A 92 13.97 2.48 -5.38
C SER A 92 15.21 3.34 -5.65
N GLY A 93 15.27 4.51 -4.98
CA GLY A 93 16.31 5.52 -5.25
C GLY A 93 15.95 6.51 -6.36
N GLY A 94 14.73 6.40 -6.92
CA GLY A 94 14.18 7.40 -7.83
C GLY A 94 15.00 7.60 -9.09
N TRP A 95 15.08 8.84 -9.56
CA TRP A 95 15.85 9.25 -10.75
C TRP A 95 17.35 8.98 -10.63
N THR A 96 17.90 8.96 -9.42
CA THR A 96 19.30 8.59 -9.18
C THR A 96 19.57 7.16 -9.62
N SER A 97 18.66 6.23 -9.34
CA SER A 97 18.77 4.84 -9.80
C SER A 97 18.74 4.77 -11.32
N LEU A 98 17.81 5.47 -11.96
CA LEU A 98 17.72 5.52 -13.41
C LEU A 98 19.00 6.09 -14.05
N ALA A 99 19.51 7.20 -13.54
CA ALA A 99 20.75 7.80 -14.03
C ALA A 99 21.95 6.85 -13.89
N ARG A 100 22.03 6.11 -12.80
CA ARG A 100 23.08 5.08 -12.61
C ARG A 100 22.93 3.94 -13.61
N MET A 101 21.70 3.46 -13.86
CA MET A 101 21.45 2.42 -14.86
C MET A 101 21.90 2.86 -16.25
N LEU A 102 21.52 4.07 -16.67
CA LEU A 102 21.92 4.64 -17.95
C LEU A 102 23.45 4.81 -18.08
N ALA A 103 24.12 5.08 -16.96
CA ALA A 103 25.58 5.17 -16.90
C ALA A 103 26.29 3.82 -16.73
N GLY A 104 25.58 2.68 -16.81
CA GLY A 104 26.15 1.35 -16.61
C GLY A 104 26.70 1.08 -15.19
N LYS A 105 26.28 1.88 -14.19
CA LYS A 105 26.76 1.77 -12.81
C LYS A 105 25.90 0.79 -12.01
N PRO A 106 26.50 0.03 -11.07
CA PRO A 106 25.73 -0.91 -10.25
C PRO A 106 24.69 -0.21 -9.41
N LEU A 107 23.51 -0.86 -9.24
CA LEU A 107 22.46 -0.42 -8.34
C LEU A 107 22.58 -1.11 -7.00
N SER A 108 22.46 -0.34 -5.92
CA SER A 108 22.26 -0.92 -4.59
C SER A 108 20.82 -1.44 -4.49
N ARG A 109 20.63 -2.72 -4.23
CA ARG A 109 19.34 -3.27 -3.82
C ARG A 109 19.08 -2.84 -2.38
N TYR A 110 18.25 -1.85 -2.18
CA TYR A 110 17.71 -1.61 -0.86
C TYR A 110 16.58 -2.62 -0.63
N SER A 111 16.91 -3.74 0.02
CA SER A 111 15.91 -4.64 0.56
C SER A 111 15.37 -3.99 1.84
N ALA A 112 14.12 -3.58 1.84
CA ALA A 112 13.43 -3.09 3.04
C ALA A 112 13.15 -4.22 4.06
N THR A 113 13.72 -5.41 3.83
CA THR A 113 13.63 -6.57 4.73
C THR A 113 15.04 -7.01 5.08
N SER A 114 15.33 -6.80 6.30
CA SER A 114 16.39 -7.42 7.10
C SER A 114 17.61 -6.58 7.40
N ARG A 115 17.86 -6.58 8.63
CA ARG A 115 19.18 -6.51 9.24
C ARG A 115 20.13 -7.48 8.53
N SER A 116 21.33 -7.02 8.25
CA SER A 116 22.53 -7.76 7.86
C SER A 116 22.44 -8.65 6.61
N SER A 117 23.02 -8.18 5.55
CA SER A 117 24.12 -8.84 4.82
C SER A 117 24.46 -7.98 3.61
N HIS A 118 25.59 -7.33 3.65
CA HIS A 118 26.24 -6.75 2.49
C HIS A 118 26.73 -7.91 1.61
N ALA A 119 26.00 -8.20 0.56
CA ALA A 119 26.52 -9.00 -0.53
C ALA A 119 26.97 -8.05 -1.64
N ILE A 120 28.23 -7.74 -1.64
CA ILE A 120 28.94 -7.16 -2.79
C ILE A 120 29.07 -8.29 -3.80
N LEU A 121 28.33 -8.21 -4.90
CA LEU A 121 28.62 -9.04 -6.07
C LEU A 121 29.80 -8.40 -6.80
N SER A 122 31.02 -8.87 -6.51
CA SER A 122 32.17 -8.73 -7.40
C SER A 122 31.97 -9.67 -8.59
N ARG A 123 32.00 -9.12 -9.80
CA ARG A 123 32.23 -9.91 -11.02
C ARG A 123 33.68 -10.25 -11.10
N GLU A 124 33.99 -11.53 -11.20
CA GLU A 124 35.10 -12.03 -11.99
C GLU A 124 34.69 -12.19 -13.45
#